data_c368fa9a0f4e3e340af8515aa67dc202
#
_entry.id   c368fa9a0f4e3e340af8515aa67dc202
#
_cell.length_a   1.000
_cell.length_b   1.000
_cell.length_c   1.000
_cell.angle_alpha   90.00
_cell.angle_beta   90.00
_cell.angle_gamma   90.00
#
_symmetry.space_group_name_H-M   'P 1'
#
loop_
_entity.id
_entity.type
_entity.pdbx_description
1 polymer ?
#
loop_
_entity_poly.entity_id
_entity_poly.type
_entity_poly.pdbx_seq_one_letter_code
_entity_poly.pdbx_strand_id
1 'polypeptide(L)'
;MIPQKHLEMVRMGLRNLVGYPMRTVLTMLGVVFGVGSVIAMLALGAGAERELLKEIGRLGIQNIIINSIKPEEPDTSSQRSNWISSYGITFKDHRQIVDTIPGIEKALPVHVSKKTVWQGSKRVEGTLYAVTPEHLDMFQLNTSVGRNLTHLDDEKLSRVCVVRSGMLTELGIYQDPIGFPLNIDNETFYIVGVLQDDSFLGYARKALSVDAKSSEIYVPYSTALRRHGTRSIIRRSGSTEASDVELNQVVISVTDLDQVLVTARMLGSLLERNHPEKDYELVVPLEVLSQRQKTQQVFNMALVAIASISLLVGGIGIANIMLATVTERTKEIGVRRALGARRRHIIAQFLTETTTISTIGGGIGVLVGIGLVQVLTFFTGWSAAITLSSVVLSLSISMAVGIVSGIYPARRAAGLDPISALRHE
;
A
#
# COMPACT_ATOMS: atom_id res chain seq x y z
N MET A 1 -25.23 6.14 36.50
CA MET A 1 -25.78 5.08 37.39
C MET A 1 -26.41 4.00 36.53
N ILE A 2 -25.76 2.88 36.34
CA ILE A 2 -26.31 1.70 35.63
C ILE A 2 -27.35 1.09 36.59
N PRO A 3 -28.63 0.97 36.21
CA PRO A 3 -29.64 0.44 37.13
C PRO A 3 -29.29 -1.00 37.53
N GLN A 4 -29.28 -1.31 38.81
CA GLN A 4 -28.90 -2.60 39.41
C GLN A 4 -29.50 -3.83 38.68
N LYS A 5 -30.69 -3.67 38.08
CA LYS A 5 -31.35 -4.70 37.27
C LYS A 5 -30.53 -5.17 36.03
N HIS A 6 -29.78 -4.28 35.38
CA HIS A 6 -28.95 -4.68 34.22
C HIS A 6 -27.71 -5.42 34.65
N LEU A 7 -27.14 -5.07 35.82
CA LEU A 7 -25.98 -5.76 36.38
C LEU A 7 -26.31 -7.19 36.78
N GLU A 8 -27.51 -7.40 37.38
CA GLU A 8 -27.98 -8.73 37.72
C GLU A 8 -28.29 -9.60 36.50
N MET A 9 -28.84 -9.01 35.42
CA MET A 9 -29.05 -9.74 34.15
C MET A 9 -27.75 -10.18 33.49
N VAL A 10 -26.73 -9.33 33.50
CA VAL A 10 -25.38 -9.68 32.99
C VAL A 10 -24.75 -10.77 33.86
N ARG A 11 -24.87 -10.68 35.20
CA ARG A 11 -24.35 -11.69 36.14
C ARG A 11 -25.04 -13.06 35.97
N MET A 12 -26.35 -13.04 35.69
CA MET A 12 -27.08 -14.28 35.35
C MET A 12 -26.60 -14.87 34.02
N GLY A 13 -26.36 -14.04 32.98
CA GLY A 13 -25.80 -14.46 31.70
C GLY A 13 -24.45 -15.14 31.87
N LEU A 14 -23.54 -14.54 32.63
CA LEU A 14 -22.22 -15.10 32.95
C LEU A 14 -22.27 -16.45 33.68
N ARG A 15 -23.19 -16.58 34.65
CA ARG A 15 -23.35 -17.83 35.40
C ARG A 15 -23.85 -18.99 34.53
N ASN A 16 -24.67 -18.69 33.53
CA ASN A 16 -25.18 -19.68 32.59
C ASN A 16 -24.10 -20.17 31.59
N LEU A 17 -23.14 -19.29 31.24
CA LEU A 17 -22.00 -19.66 30.40
C LEU A 17 -21.11 -20.73 31.03
N VAL A 18 -20.95 -20.70 32.35
CA VAL A 18 -20.15 -21.67 33.12
C VAL A 18 -20.88 -23.01 33.28
N GLY A 19 -22.23 -23.02 33.23
CA GLY A 19 -23.04 -24.24 33.43
C GLY A 19 -22.94 -25.27 32.30
N TYR A 20 -22.67 -24.83 31.02
CA TYR A 20 -22.55 -25.73 29.85
C TYR A 20 -21.35 -25.34 28.99
N PRO A 21 -20.12 -25.62 29.46
CA PRO A 21 -18.90 -25.04 28.87
C PRO A 21 -18.66 -25.47 27.40
N MET A 22 -18.90 -26.73 27.04
CA MET A 22 -18.71 -27.19 25.65
C MET A 22 -19.64 -26.49 24.65
N ARG A 23 -20.89 -26.27 25.05
CA ARG A 23 -21.88 -25.60 24.20
C ARG A 23 -21.52 -24.11 24.01
N THR A 24 -21.09 -23.47 25.09
CA THR A 24 -20.67 -22.07 25.09
C THR A 24 -19.40 -21.85 24.24
N VAL A 25 -18.39 -22.71 24.39
CA VAL A 25 -17.17 -22.65 23.60
C VAL A 25 -17.47 -22.80 22.10
N LEU A 26 -18.30 -23.80 21.75
CA LEU A 26 -18.60 -24.08 20.33
C LEU A 26 -19.33 -22.90 19.64
N THR A 27 -20.24 -22.24 20.38
CA THR A 27 -20.93 -21.05 19.82
C THR A 27 -20.08 -19.82 19.76
N MET A 28 -19.28 -19.59 20.82
CA MET A 28 -18.35 -18.47 20.84
C MET A 28 -17.29 -18.59 19.76
N LEU A 29 -16.87 -19.81 19.41
CA LEU A 29 -15.86 -20.07 18.38
C LEU A 29 -16.22 -19.43 17.03
N GLY A 30 -17.48 -19.55 16.59
CA GLY A 30 -17.97 -18.91 15.38
C GLY A 30 -17.88 -17.39 15.41
N VAL A 31 -18.24 -16.78 16.57
CA VAL A 31 -18.14 -15.32 16.75
C VAL A 31 -16.67 -14.89 16.87
N VAL A 32 -15.87 -15.63 17.63
CA VAL A 32 -14.43 -15.36 17.83
C VAL A 32 -13.69 -15.34 16.51
N PHE A 33 -13.86 -16.38 15.68
CA PHE A 33 -13.23 -16.46 14.37
C PHE A 33 -13.79 -15.40 13.40
N GLY A 34 -15.11 -15.17 13.43
CA GLY A 34 -15.72 -14.14 12.61
C GLY A 34 -15.18 -12.75 12.91
N VAL A 35 -15.14 -12.36 14.20
CA VAL A 35 -14.60 -11.06 14.63
C VAL A 35 -13.10 -10.97 14.45
N GLY A 36 -12.37 -12.06 14.75
CA GLY A 36 -10.92 -12.14 14.56
C GLY A 36 -10.51 -11.94 13.10
N SER A 37 -11.25 -12.55 12.16
CA SER A 37 -11.00 -12.35 10.72
C SER A 37 -11.33 -10.93 10.26
N VAL A 38 -12.38 -10.30 10.78
CA VAL A 38 -12.71 -8.89 10.48
C VAL A 38 -11.58 -7.95 10.94
N ILE A 39 -11.08 -8.13 12.16
CA ILE A 39 -9.97 -7.32 12.68
C ILE A 39 -8.69 -7.54 11.87
N ALA A 40 -8.33 -8.80 11.61
CA ALA A 40 -7.14 -9.11 10.82
C ALA A 40 -7.20 -8.46 9.44
N MET A 41 -8.34 -8.54 8.78
CA MET A 41 -8.57 -7.92 7.49
C MET A 41 -8.45 -6.39 7.52
N LEU A 42 -9.12 -5.73 8.47
CA LEU A 42 -9.07 -4.28 8.60
C LEU A 42 -7.66 -3.79 8.95
N ALA A 43 -6.94 -4.51 9.80
CA ALA A 43 -5.58 -4.17 10.18
C ALA A 43 -4.57 -4.32 9.01
N LEU A 44 -4.68 -5.41 8.24
CA LEU A 44 -3.85 -5.63 7.05
C LEU A 44 -4.20 -4.62 5.94
N GLY A 45 -5.48 -4.34 5.72
CA GLY A 45 -5.94 -3.34 4.76
C GLY A 45 -5.41 -1.94 5.09
N ALA A 46 -5.54 -1.50 6.35
CA ALA A 46 -5.02 -0.21 6.80
C ALA A 46 -3.48 -0.14 6.76
N GLY A 47 -2.80 -1.26 7.02
CA GLY A 47 -1.35 -1.36 6.90
C GLY A 47 -0.88 -1.21 5.45
N ALA A 48 -1.50 -1.96 4.54
CA ALA A 48 -1.21 -1.89 3.11
C ALA A 48 -1.46 -0.48 2.53
N GLU A 49 -2.55 0.17 2.94
CA GLU A 49 -2.85 1.55 2.54
C GLU A 49 -1.78 2.53 3.01
N ARG A 50 -1.35 2.43 4.27
CA ARG A 50 -0.26 3.29 4.80
C ARG A 50 1.06 3.07 4.08
N GLU A 51 1.39 1.83 3.77
CA GLU A 51 2.59 1.48 3.03
C GLU A 51 2.55 2.10 1.61
N LEU A 52 1.43 1.93 0.91
CA LEU A 52 1.22 2.52 -0.42
C LEU A 52 1.31 4.05 -0.39
N LEU A 53 0.68 4.71 0.57
CA LEU A 53 0.74 6.17 0.71
C LEU A 53 2.18 6.65 1.01
N LYS A 54 2.92 5.92 1.81
CA LYS A 54 4.33 6.21 2.09
C LYS A 54 5.20 6.01 0.84
N GLU A 55 4.94 4.94 0.06
CA GLU A 55 5.64 4.65 -1.18
C GLU A 55 5.43 5.73 -2.24
N ILE A 56 4.20 6.10 -2.47
CA ILE A 56 3.86 7.04 -3.52
C ILE A 56 4.14 8.48 -3.08
N GLY A 57 4.02 8.77 -1.78
CA GLY A 57 4.35 10.09 -1.24
C GLY A 57 5.80 10.49 -1.50
N ARG A 58 6.74 9.54 -1.52
CA ARG A 58 8.16 9.78 -1.84
C ARG A 58 8.43 9.96 -3.34
N LEU A 59 7.58 9.43 -4.21
CA LEU A 59 7.67 9.66 -5.66
C LEU A 59 7.11 11.02 -6.07
N GLY A 60 6.44 11.71 -5.13
CA GLY A 60 5.69 12.92 -5.41
C GLY A 60 4.39 12.60 -6.14
N ILE A 61 3.28 12.62 -5.40
CA ILE A 61 1.93 12.35 -5.95
C ILE A 61 1.56 13.36 -7.05
N GLN A 62 2.17 14.54 -7.01
CA GLN A 62 1.99 15.61 -7.99
C GLN A 62 2.88 15.48 -9.23
N ASN A 63 3.77 14.48 -9.26
CA ASN A 63 4.68 14.30 -10.37
C ASN A 63 4.06 13.46 -11.48
N ILE A 64 4.37 13.84 -12.72
CA ILE A 64 4.11 13.07 -13.93
C ILE A 64 5.47 12.73 -14.52
N ILE A 65 5.72 11.47 -14.77
CA ILE A 65 7.00 10.99 -15.29
C ILE A 65 6.77 10.53 -16.72
N ILE A 66 7.55 11.07 -17.65
CA ILE A 66 7.54 10.67 -19.06
C ILE A 66 8.87 9.98 -19.34
N ASN A 67 8.83 8.71 -19.69
CA ASN A 67 10.00 7.91 -20.03
C ASN A 67 10.09 7.74 -21.54
N SER A 68 11.28 7.84 -22.11
CA SER A 68 11.56 7.42 -23.48
C SER A 68 11.73 5.91 -23.51
N ILE A 69 10.97 5.23 -24.35
CA ILE A 69 11.04 3.78 -24.56
C ILE A 69 11.40 3.47 -26.00
N LYS A 70 12.20 2.41 -26.22
CA LYS A 70 12.48 1.94 -27.57
C LYS A 70 11.19 1.33 -28.15
N PRO A 71 10.71 1.78 -29.33
CA PRO A 71 9.55 1.19 -29.97
C PRO A 71 9.79 -0.31 -30.25
N GLU A 72 8.75 -1.12 -30.13
CA GLU A 72 8.80 -2.52 -30.60
C GLU A 72 9.00 -2.53 -32.09
N GLU A 73 10.08 -3.16 -32.56
CA GLU A 73 10.35 -3.28 -33.99
C GLU A 73 9.24 -4.15 -34.63
N PRO A 74 8.54 -3.68 -35.67
CA PRO A 74 7.64 -4.55 -36.41
C PRO A 74 8.45 -5.67 -37.08
N ASP A 75 7.96 -6.90 -36.96
CA ASP A 75 8.60 -8.15 -37.50
C ASP A 75 8.87 -8.17 -39.03
N THR A 76 8.85 -7.04 -39.69
CA THR A 76 9.09 -6.92 -41.11
C THR A 76 10.60 -6.70 -41.39
N SER A 77 11.25 -7.76 -41.73
CA SER A 77 12.65 -7.93 -42.07
C SER A 77 13.19 -7.13 -43.30
N SER A 78 12.67 -5.95 -43.60
CA SER A 78 13.04 -5.23 -44.83
C SER A 78 13.36 -3.74 -44.69
N GLN A 79 13.47 -3.18 -43.49
CA GLN A 79 13.92 -1.79 -43.37
C GLN A 79 15.33 -1.72 -42.76
N ARG A 80 16.23 -1.15 -43.59
CA ARG A 80 17.62 -0.83 -43.37
C ARG A 80 17.89 -0.51 -41.90
N SER A 81 18.72 -1.32 -41.27
CA SER A 81 19.30 -1.03 -39.96
C SER A 81 20.03 0.32 -40.02
N ASN A 82 19.35 1.37 -39.61
CA ASN A 82 20.06 2.56 -39.20
C ASN A 82 20.92 2.13 -38.01
N TRP A 83 22.22 2.25 -38.12
CA TRP A 83 23.18 1.88 -37.07
C TRP A 83 22.94 2.62 -35.75
N ILE A 84 22.15 3.67 -35.80
CA ILE A 84 21.76 4.49 -34.65
C ILE A 84 20.24 4.59 -34.62
N SER A 85 19.62 4.04 -33.59
CA SER A 85 18.18 4.21 -33.33
C SER A 85 17.97 5.50 -32.54
N SER A 86 17.29 6.48 -33.12
CA SER A 86 16.89 7.70 -32.45
C SER A 86 15.41 7.56 -32.08
N TYR A 87 15.08 7.70 -30.80
CA TYR A 87 13.72 7.61 -30.29
C TYR A 87 13.55 8.40 -28.98
N GLY A 88 12.29 8.55 -28.56
CA GLY A 88 11.95 9.14 -27.29
C GLY A 88 11.84 10.67 -27.33
N ILE A 89 11.74 11.27 -26.16
CA ILE A 89 11.43 12.67 -25.94
C ILE A 89 12.60 13.56 -26.38
N THR A 90 12.29 14.59 -27.12
CA THR A 90 13.28 15.57 -27.60
C THR A 90 13.31 16.83 -26.75
N PHE A 91 14.38 17.63 -26.87
CA PHE A 91 14.44 18.96 -26.26
C PHE A 91 13.33 19.90 -26.77
N LYS A 92 12.86 19.67 -28.01
CA LYS A 92 11.74 20.42 -28.58
C LYS A 92 10.44 20.11 -27.86
N ASP A 93 10.19 18.82 -27.56
CA ASP A 93 9.01 18.39 -26.81
C ASP A 93 9.02 18.96 -25.39
N HIS A 94 10.17 18.89 -24.72
CA HIS A 94 10.33 19.50 -23.38
C HIS A 94 9.97 20.99 -23.38
N ARG A 95 10.50 21.75 -24.35
CA ARG A 95 10.18 23.18 -24.49
C ARG A 95 8.69 23.40 -24.77
N GLN A 96 8.13 22.62 -25.70
CA GLN A 96 6.70 22.71 -26.03
C GLN A 96 5.81 22.37 -24.85
N ILE A 97 6.18 21.39 -24.02
CA ILE A 97 5.48 21.03 -22.79
C ILE A 97 5.44 22.23 -21.83
N VAL A 98 6.59 22.85 -21.58
CA VAL A 98 6.71 23.99 -20.66
C VAL A 98 5.92 25.21 -21.17
N ASP A 99 5.97 25.46 -22.48
CA ASP A 99 5.35 26.64 -23.09
C ASP A 99 3.82 26.49 -23.28
N THR A 100 3.31 25.27 -23.44
CA THR A 100 1.91 25.04 -23.88
C THR A 100 1.00 24.59 -22.75
N ILE A 101 1.50 23.83 -21.78
CA ILE A 101 0.66 23.19 -20.75
C ILE A 101 0.63 24.04 -19.49
N PRO A 102 -0.55 24.55 -19.10
CA PRO A 102 -0.69 25.35 -17.88
C PRO A 102 -0.62 24.46 -16.62
N GLY A 103 -0.24 25.06 -15.49
CA GLY A 103 -0.22 24.39 -14.19
C GLY A 103 1.02 23.53 -13.92
N ILE A 104 2.00 23.55 -14.80
CA ILE A 104 3.31 22.97 -14.57
C ILE A 104 4.12 23.89 -13.66
N GLU A 105 4.55 23.38 -12.53
CA GLU A 105 5.45 24.08 -11.62
C GLU A 105 6.91 23.93 -12.07
N LYS A 106 7.31 22.69 -12.37
CA LYS A 106 8.67 22.34 -12.85
C LYS A 106 8.61 21.23 -13.88
N ALA A 107 9.49 21.29 -14.85
CA ALA A 107 9.72 20.22 -15.82
C ALA A 107 11.22 19.93 -15.87
N LEU A 108 11.63 18.85 -15.23
CA LEU A 108 13.03 18.51 -15.03
C LEU A 108 13.49 17.47 -16.06
N PRO A 109 14.44 17.82 -16.93
CA PRO A 109 15.03 16.88 -17.87
C PRO A 109 15.97 15.93 -17.13
N VAL A 110 15.94 14.65 -17.49
CA VAL A 110 16.84 13.63 -16.97
C VAL A 110 17.43 12.84 -18.13
N HIS A 111 18.75 12.71 -18.14
CA HIS A 111 19.42 11.81 -19.08
C HIS A 111 20.01 10.64 -18.31
N VAL A 112 19.70 9.41 -18.74
CA VAL A 112 20.11 8.17 -18.09
C VAL A 112 21.02 7.38 -19.00
N SER A 113 22.17 6.99 -18.51
CA SER A 113 23.12 6.16 -19.28
C SER A 113 23.76 5.10 -18.40
N LYS A 114 23.95 3.90 -18.95
CA LYS A 114 24.72 2.85 -18.29
C LYS A 114 26.19 3.11 -18.51
N LYS A 115 26.95 3.26 -17.44
CA LYS A 115 28.38 3.58 -17.48
C LYS A 115 29.19 2.62 -16.63
N THR A 116 30.43 2.40 -17.06
CA THR A 116 31.36 1.64 -16.23
C THR A 116 32.08 2.58 -15.29
N VAL A 117 32.07 2.24 -14.02
CA VAL A 117 32.73 2.97 -12.96
C VAL A 117 33.95 2.19 -12.47
N TRP A 118 35.05 2.86 -12.41
CA TRP A 118 36.34 2.27 -11.99
C TRP A 118 36.83 2.92 -10.71
N GLN A 119 37.31 2.06 -9.80
CA GLN A 119 38.02 2.47 -8.62
C GLN A 119 39.23 1.56 -8.39
N GLY A 120 40.42 2.07 -8.69
CA GLY A 120 41.61 1.23 -8.68
C GLY A 120 41.50 0.04 -9.63
N SER A 121 41.51 -1.17 -9.08
CA SER A 121 41.33 -2.43 -9.85
C SER A 121 39.87 -2.90 -9.92
N LYS A 122 38.95 -2.26 -9.17
CA LYS A 122 37.53 -2.66 -9.16
C LYS A 122 36.75 -1.97 -10.26
N ARG A 123 35.86 -2.74 -10.88
CA ARG A 123 34.98 -2.28 -11.94
C ARG A 123 33.53 -2.62 -11.57
N VAL A 124 32.65 -1.63 -11.63
CA VAL A 124 31.23 -1.77 -11.37
C VAL A 124 30.44 -1.15 -12.53
N GLU A 125 29.39 -1.83 -12.99
CA GLU A 125 28.46 -1.25 -13.94
C GLU A 125 27.41 -0.43 -13.16
N GLY A 126 27.44 0.89 -13.35
CA GLY A 126 26.51 1.83 -12.71
C GLY A 126 25.57 2.48 -13.71
N THR A 127 24.46 2.99 -13.19
CA THR A 127 23.54 3.85 -13.91
C THR A 127 23.83 5.31 -13.56
N LEU A 128 24.24 6.08 -14.56
CA LEU A 128 24.50 7.50 -14.45
C LEU A 128 23.21 8.27 -14.73
N TYR A 129 22.77 9.03 -13.76
CA TYR A 129 21.65 9.97 -13.85
C TYR A 129 22.21 11.39 -13.95
N ALA A 130 22.07 12.00 -15.11
CA ALA A 130 22.33 13.41 -15.31
C ALA A 130 21.05 14.18 -14.96
N VAL A 131 21.10 14.95 -13.88
CA VAL A 131 19.94 15.59 -13.28
C VAL A 131 20.20 17.03 -12.91
N THR A 132 19.15 17.84 -12.89
CA THR A 132 19.19 19.16 -12.26
C THR A 132 19.15 19.01 -10.72
N PRO A 133 19.67 19.98 -9.96
CA PRO A 133 19.69 19.89 -8.49
C PRO A 133 18.32 19.64 -7.87
N GLU A 134 17.25 20.23 -8.42
CA GLU A 134 15.88 20.10 -7.95
C GLU A 134 15.35 18.67 -8.05
N HIS A 135 15.93 17.84 -8.89
CA HIS A 135 15.53 16.44 -9.05
C HIS A 135 15.71 15.65 -7.74
N LEU A 136 16.84 15.87 -7.05
CA LEU A 136 17.12 15.19 -5.78
C LEU A 136 16.11 15.61 -4.70
N ASP A 137 15.77 16.88 -4.65
CA ASP A 137 14.78 17.43 -3.70
C ASP A 137 13.36 16.94 -4.03
N MET A 138 12.98 16.93 -5.31
CA MET A 138 11.67 16.47 -5.78
C MET A 138 11.38 15.03 -5.39
N PHE A 139 12.40 14.15 -5.46
CA PHE A 139 12.29 12.76 -5.07
C PHE A 139 12.69 12.51 -3.60
N GLN A 140 12.88 13.56 -2.80
CA GLN A 140 13.28 13.48 -1.39
C GLN A 140 14.51 12.57 -1.18
N LEU A 141 15.47 12.63 -2.11
CA LEU A 141 16.72 11.88 -2.02
C LEU A 141 17.67 12.58 -1.05
N ASN A 142 17.66 12.14 0.20
CA ASN A 142 18.47 12.74 1.25
C ASN A 142 19.89 12.18 1.24
N THR A 143 20.88 13.08 1.37
CA THR A 143 22.28 12.70 1.59
C THR A 143 22.50 12.28 3.05
N SER A 144 23.12 11.12 3.24
CA SER A 144 23.56 10.66 4.56
C SER A 144 24.86 11.31 5.00
N VAL A 145 25.75 11.59 4.04
CA VAL A 145 27.06 12.23 4.24
C VAL A 145 27.31 13.21 3.10
N GLY A 146 27.88 14.36 3.40
CA GLY A 146 28.19 15.37 2.40
C GLY A 146 27.00 16.28 2.05
N ARG A 147 26.91 16.70 0.79
CA ARG A 147 25.88 17.60 0.27
C ARG A 147 25.26 17.11 -1.04
N ASN A 148 24.08 17.62 -1.36
CA ASN A 148 23.44 17.44 -2.66
C ASN A 148 24.14 18.26 -3.76
N LEU A 149 23.78 18.00 -5.01
CA LEU A 149 24.14 18.83 -6.16
C LEU A 149 23.53 20.22 -5.98
N THR A 150 24.25 21.24 -6.45
CA THR A 150 23.82 22.63 -6.40
C THR A 150 23.76 23.23 -7.81
N HIS A 151 22.98 24.30 -8.00
CA HIS A 151 22.94 25.04 -9.26
C HIS A 151 24.34 25.51 -9.69
N LEU A 152 25.18 25.88 -8.73
CA LEU A 152 26.55 26.30 -9.01
C LEU A 152 27.40 25.16 -9.60
N ASP A 153 27.14 23.90 -9.22
CA ASP A 153 27.83 22.74 -9.80
C ASP A 153 27.42 22.55 -11.27
N ASP A 154 26.15 22.78 -11.59
CA ASP A 154 25.64 22.67 -12.96
C ASP A 154 26.11 23.82 -13.86
N GLU A 155 26.03 25.06 -13.38
CA GLU A 155 26.49 26.25 -14.10
C GLU A 155 28.00 26.22 -14.38
N LYS A 156 28.82 25.84 -13.39
CA LYS A 156 30.27 25.72 -13.54
C LYS A 156 30.75 24.46 -14.24
N LEU A 157 29.84 23.60 -14.65
CA LEU A 157 30.15 22.29 -15.22
C LEU A 157 31.11 21.47 -14.34
N SER A 158 30.89 21.51 -13.03
CA SER A 158 31.72 20.89 -12.04
C SER A 158 31.70 19.37 -12.19
N ARG A 159 32.87 18.73 -12.05
CA ARG A 159 33.01 17.26 -12.09
C ARG A 159 32.73 16.67 -10.71
N VAL A 160 31.52 16.81 -10.26
CA VAL A 160 31.08 16.30 -8.96
C VAL A 160 29.98 15.27 -9.16
N CYS A 161 29.88 14.34 -8.23
CA CYS A 161 28.83 13.32 -8.25
C CYS A 161 28.31 13.05 -6.83
N VAL A 162 27.05 12.63 -6.77
CA VAL A 162 26.40 12.07 -5.61
C VAL A 162 26.14 10.61 -5.90
N VAL A 163 26.55 9.73 -5.00
CA VAL A 163 26.47 8.28 -5.19
C VAL A 163 25.57 7.62 -4.16
N ARG A 164 24.99 6.49 -4.49
CA ARG A 164 24.23 5.69 -3.54
C ARG A 164 25.20 4.85 -2.67
N SER A 165 24.84 4.64 -1.39
CA SER A 165 25.73 3.93 -0.43
C SER A 165 26.06 2.51 -0.88
N GLY A 166 25.13 1.80 -1.54
CA GLY A 166 25.38 0.46 -2.10
C GLY A 166 26.53 0.41 -3.09
N MET A 167 26.69 1.45 -3.91
CA MET A 167 27.81 1.56 -4.85
C MET A 167 29.17 1.63 -4.16
N LEU A 168 29.26 2.35 -3.03
CA LEU A 168 30.50 2.44 -2.26
C LEU A 168 30.93 1.06 -1.74
N THR A 169 29.96 0.26 -1.30
CA THR A 169 30.19 -1.11 -0.84
C THR A 169 30.73 -1.99 -1.98
N GLU A 170 30.13 -1.92 -3.17
CA GLU A 170 30.58 -2.66 -4.36
C GLU A 170 31.99 -2.25 -4.79
N LEU A 171 32.32 -0.95 -4.73
CA LEU A 171 33.65 -0.42 -5.04
C LEU A 171 34.66 -0.66 -3.90
N GLY A 172 34.20 -1.04 -2.70
CA GLY A 172 35.04 -1.31 -1.55
C GLY A 172 35.59 -0.03 -0.89
N ILE A 173 34.83 1.06 -0.96
CA ILE A 173 35.15 2.32 -0.32
C ILE A 173 34.46 2.30 1.06
N TYR A 174 35.25 2.10 2.13
CA TYR A 174 34.76 1.97 3.50
C TYR A 174 35.17 3.16 4.41
N GLN A 175 36.02 4.06 3.90
CA GLN A 175 36.44 5.28 4.59
C GLN A 175 35.62 6.47 4.11
N ASP A 176 35.92 7.68 4.60
CA ASP A 176 35.24 8.90 4.21
C ASP A 176 35.21 9.04 2.67
N PRO A 177 34.02 8.95 2.06
CA PRO A 177 33.88 8.96 0.61
C PRO A 177 33.95 10.38 0.02
N ILE A 178 33.86 11.44 0.83
CA ILE A 178 33.78 12.80 0.31
C ILE A 178 35.13 13.25 -0.26
N GLY A 179 35.07 13.83 -1.45
CA GLY A 179 36.26 14.23 -2.21
C GLY A 179 36.98 13.08 -2.92
N PHE A 180 36.48 11.85 -2.80
CA PHE A 180 37.11 10.68 -3.42
C PHE A 180 36.89 10.69 -4.95
N PRO A 181 37.95 10.44 -5.76
CA PRO A 181 37.83 10.42 -7.21
C PRO A 181 37.24 9.10 -7.69
N LEU A 182 36.18 9.17 -8.49
CA LEU A 182 35.60 8.06 -9.27
C LEU A 182 35.85 8.26 -10.75
N ASN A 183 36.32 7.24 -11.40
CA ASN A 183 36.50 7.27 -12.86
C ASN A 183 35.23 6.68 -13.51
N ILE A 184 34.48 7.54 -14.19
CA ILE A 184 33.24 7.18 -14.90
C ILE A 184 33.52 7.30 -16.38
N ASP A 185 33.63 6.18 -17.09
CA ASP A 185 33.80 6.11 -18.53
C ASP A 185 34.98 6.99 -19.04
N ASN A 186 36.14 6.89 -18.40
CA ASN A 186 37.39 7.66 -18.63
C ASN A 186 37.39 9.12 -18.13
N GLU A 187 36.36 9.57 -17.44
CA GLU A 187 36.34 10.88 -16.78
C GLU A 187 36.33 10.77 -15.28
N THR A 188 37.07 11.62 -14.59
CA THR A 188 37.16 11.63 -13.14
C THR A 188 36.12 12.60 -12.58
N PHE A 189 35.24 12.09 -11.70
CA PHE A 189 34.30 12.85 -10.89
C PHE A 189 34.66 12.73 -9.42
N TYR A 190 34.34 13.73 -8.64
CA TYR A 190 34.60 13.76 -7.20
C TYR A 190 33.28 13.58 -6.43
N ILE A 191 33.25 12.68 -5.46
CA ILE A 191 32.10 12.45 -4.62
C ILE A 191 31.89 13.66 -3.70
N VAL A 192 30.73 14.29 -3.77
CA VAL A 192 30.34 15.41 -2.88
C VAL A 192 29.22 15.03 -1.91
N GLY A 193 28.54 13.92 -2.15
CA GLY A 193 27.50 13.41 -1.29
C GLY A 193 27.25 11.92 -1.49
N VAL A 194 26.69 11.30 -0.46
CA VAL A 194 26.26 9.91 -0.46
C VAL A 194 24.80 9.85 -0.09
N LEU A 195 23.97 9.27 -0.96
CA LEU A 195 22.56 9.04 -0.68
C LEU A 195 22.40 7.82 0.21
N GLN A 196 21.43 7.91 1.10
CA GLN A 196 21.05 6.78 1.93
C GLN A 196 20.45 5.66 1.05
N ASP A 197 20.81 4.40 1.34
CA ASP A 197 20.17 3.26 0.74
C ASP A 197 18.77 3.10 1.31
N ASP A 198 17.79 3.65 0.61
CA ASP A 198 16.39 3.36 0.83
C ASP A 198 16.04 2.14 -0.04
N SER A 199 16.05 0.95 0.56
CA SER A 199 15.55 -0.30 -0.04
C SER A 199 14.12 -0.16 -0.57
N PHE A 200 13.43 0.83 -0.08
CA PHE A 200 12.11 1.26 -0.36
C PHE A 200 11.92 1.90 -1.76
N LEU A 201 12.82 2.78 -2.20
CA LEU A 201 12.79 3.33 -3.55
C LEU A 201 12.97 2.25 -4.63
N GLY A 202 13.59 1.11 -4.29
CA GLY A 202 13.71 -0.04 -5.17
C GLY A 202 12.38 -0.66 -5.57
N TYR A 203 11.42 -0.77 -4.66
CA TYR A 203 10.08 -1.30 -4.94
C TYR A 203 9.23 -0.32 -5.76
N ALA A 204 9.24 0.95 -5.40
CA ALA A 204 8.50 1.98 -6.12
C ALA A 204 9.02 2.15 -7.57
N ARG A 205 10.33 2.13 -7.76
CA ARG A 205 10.97 2.18 -9.08
C ARG A 205 10.68 0.94 -9.92
N LYS A 206 10.68 -0.23 -9.31
CA LYS A 206 10.32 -1.48 -9.99
C LYS A 206 8.86 -1.47 -10.45
N ALA A 207 7.96 -0.87 -9.66
CA ALA A 207 6.56 -0.69 -10.04
C ALA A 207 6.38 0.32 -11.19
N LEU A 208 7.35 1.24 -11.38
CA LEU A 208 7.37 2.27 -12.41
C LEU A 208 8.27 1.90 -13.60
N SER A 209 8.66 0.63 -13.74
CA SER A 209 9.56 0.14 -14.82
C SER A 209 10.94 0.82 -14.84
N VAL A 210 11.36 1.44 -13.75
CA VAL A 210 12.68 2.04 -13.60
C VAL A 210 13.60 1.00 -12.97
N ASP A 211 14.65 0.58 -13.70
CA ASP A 211 15.65 -0.39 -13.22
C ASP A 211 16.31 0.11 -11.93
N ALA A 212 15.94 -0.48 -10.80
CA ALA A 212 16.51 -0.15 -9.51
C ALA A 212 17.77 -1.01 -9.28
N LYS A 213 18.95 -0.43 -9.55
CA LYS A 213 20.23 -1.02 -9.13
C LYS A 213 20.82 -0.22 -7.98
N SER A 214 21.52 -0.91 -7.09
CA SER A 214 22.28 -0.29 -5.99
C SER A 214 23.37 0.67 -6.45
N SER A 215 23.77 0.60 -7.72
CA SER A 215 24.90 1.31 -8.31
C SER A 215 24.44 2.55 -9.10
N GLU A 216 23.79 3.51 -8.43
CA GLU A 216 23.33 4.76 -9.04
C GLU A 216 24.29 5.92 -8.73
N ILE A 217 24.51 6.75 -9.75
CA ILE A 217 25.35 7.95 -9.70
C ILE A 217 24.54 9.11 -10.25
N TYR A 218 24.53 10.19 -9.52
CA TYR A 218 23.90 11.44 -9.91
C TYR A 218 24.96 12.50 -10.19
N VAL A 219 24.88 13.10 -11.38
CA VAL A 219 25.81 14.16 -11.83
C VAL A 219 25.03 15.36 -12.32
N PRO A 220 25.61 16.57 -12.32
CA PRO A 220 24.96 17.74 -12.86
C PRO A 220 24.60 17.54 -14.34
N TYR A 221 23.36 17.91 -14.73
CA TYR A 221 22.81 17.67 -16.06
C TYR A 221 23.67 18.26 -17.18
N SER A 222 24.01 19.54 -17.05
CA SER A 222 24.81 20.26 -18.07
C SER A 222 26.22 19.68 -18.20
N THR A 223 26.80 19.22 -17.09
CA THR A 223 28.12 18.57 -17.11
C THR A 223 28.09 17.26 -17.87
N ALA A 224 27.10 16.41 -17.59
CA ALA A 224 26.97 15.12 -18.26
C ALA A 224 26.69 15.26 -19.75
N LEU A 225 25.75 16.13 -20.11
CA LEU A 225 25.36 16.35 -21.52
C LEU A 225 26.55 16.86 -22.34
N ARG A 226 27.35 17.78 -21.80
CA ARG A 226 28.50 18.35 -22.50
C ARG A 226 29.64 17.35 -22.68
N ARG A 227 29.79 16.40 -21.75
CA ARG A 227 30.90 15.43 -21.75
C ARG A 227 30.58 14.11 -22.42
N HIS A 228 29.42 13.59 -22.14
CA HIS A 228 29.00 12.27 -22.63
C HIS A 228 28.06 12.35 -23.84
N GLY A 229 27.44 13.53 -24.11
CA GLY A 229 26.43 13.68 -25.15
C GLY A 229 25.17 12.88 -24.89
N THR A 230 24.34 12.70 -25.93
CA THR A 230 23.06 11.98 -25.89
C THR A 230 23.18 10.53 -26.39
N ARG A 231 24.29 10.21 -27.04
CA ARG A 231 24.50 8.90 -27.68
C ARG A 231 24.97 7.86 -26.67
N SER A 232 24.29 6.73 -26.67
CA SER A 232 24.71 5.55 -25.93
C SER A 232 25.08 4.44 -26.89
N ILE A 233 26.29 3.89 -26.73
CA ILE A 233 26.78 2.76 -27.56
C ILE A 233 26.99 1.57 -26.62
N ILE A 234 26.16 0.55 -26.76
CA ILE A 234 26.26 -0.69 -25.99
C ILE A 234 26.86 -1.75 -26.91
N ARG A 235 28.07 -2.18 -26.57
CA ARG A 235 28.74 -3.29 -27.27
C ARG A 235 28.54 -4.57 -26.48
N ARG A 236 27.83 -5.53 -27.08
CA ARG A 236 27.72 -6.90 -26.57
C ARG A 236 28.46 -7.84 -27.53
N SER A 237 28.85 -9.03 -27.04
CA SER A 237 29.50 -10.03 -27.89
C SER A 237 28.60 -10.36 -29.08
N GLY A 238 29.00 -9.91 -30.28
CA GLY A 238 28.26 -10.15 -31.52
C GLY A 238 27.30 -9.06 -32.01
N SER A 239 27.03 -8.02 -31.20
CA SER A 239 26.17 -6.90 -31.60
C SER A 239 26.66 -5.57 -31.05
N THR A 240 26.54 -4.52 -31.86
CA THR A 240 26.74 -3.13 -31.42
C THR A 240 25.40 -2.41 -31.57
N GLU A 241 24.83 -2.00 -30.47
CA GLU A 241 23.59 -1.25 -30.45
C GLU A 241 23.94 0.20 -30.12
N ALA A 242 23.63 1.12 -31.03
CA ALA A 242 23.78 2.55 -30.81
C ALA A 242 22.42 3.20 -30.75
N SER A 243 22.16 3.94 -29.68
CA SER A 243 20.95 4.72 -29.51
C SER A 243 21.29 6.19 -29.27
N ASP A 244 20.49 7.08 -29.84
CA ASP A 244 20.58 8.52 -29.60
C ASP A 244 19.25 8.97 -28.99
N VAL A 245 19.25 9.21 -27.69
CA VAL A 245 18.08 9.64 -26.92
C VAL A 245 18.38 10.96 -26.26
N GLU A 246 17.74 12.02 -26.70
CA GLU A 246 18.00 13.36 -26.17
C GLU A 246 17.63 13.45 -24.68
N LEU A 247 16.43 12.99 -24.33
CA LEU A 247 15.93 12.92 -22.96
C LEU A 247 15.42 11.52 -22.69
N ASN A 248 16.02 10.83 -21.73
CA ASN A 248 15.53 9.51 -21.33
C ASN A 248 14.27 9.62 -20.47
N GLN A 249 14.17 10.73 -19.72
CA GLN A 249 13.04 10.96 -18.83
C GLN A 249 12.82 12.46 -18.67
N VAL A 250 11.55 12.86 -18.56
CA VAL A 250 11.15 14.20 -18.12
C VAL A 250 10.24 14.04 -16.91
N VAL A 251 10.59 14.70 -15.81
CA VAL A 251 9.78 14.70 -14.58
C VAL A 251 9.09 16.05 -14.48
N ILE A 252 7.77 16.01 -14.45
CA ILE A 252 6.92 17.20 -14.42
C ILE A 252 6.23 17.27 -13.06
N SER A 253 6.40 18.38 -12.34
CA SER A 253 5.65 18.68 -11.13
C SER A 253 4.48 19.58 -11.47
N VAL A 254 3.29 19.23 -10.97
CA VAL A 254 2.06 20.01 -11.15
C VAL A 254 1.74 20.73 -9.86
N THR A 255 1.35 21.99 -9.93
CA THR A 255 1.08 22.84 -8.75
C THR A 255 -0.06 22.29 -7.88
N ASP A 256 -1.10 21.74 -8.52
CA ASP A 256 -2.32 21.32 -7.87
C ASP A 256 -2.60 19.82 -8.12
N LEU A 257 -2.86 19.07 -7.04
CA LEU A 257 -3.12 17.64 -7.09
C LEU A 257 -4.32 17.29 -7.98
N ASP A 258 -5.36 18.11 -7.94
CA ASP A 258 -6.58 17.90 -8.72
C ASP A 258 -6.36 18.06 -10.23
N GLN A 259 -5.32 18.78 -10.61
CA GLN A 259 -4.96 19.02 -12.01
C GLN A 259 -4.04 17.96 -12.61
N VAL A 260 -3.42 17.08 -11.78
CA VAL A 260 -2.45 16.08 -12.25
C VAL A 260 -3.01 15.20 -13.38
N LEU A 261 -4.23 14.67 -13.21
CA LEU A 261 -4.86 13.80 -14.22
C LEU A 261 -5.28 14.57 -15.48
N VAL A 262 -5.61 15.84 -15.36
CA VAL A 262 -5.95 16.70 -16.50
C VAL A 262 -4.68 17.04 -17.28
N THR A 263 -3.64 17.43 -16.57
CA THR A 263 -2.31 17.70 -17.14
C THR A 263 -1.72 16.46 -17.82
N ALA A 264 -1.85 15.29 -17.20
CA ALA A 264 -1.39 14.03 -17.79
C ALA A 264 -2.10 13.72 -19.12
N ARG A 265 -3.40 13.98 -19.22
CA ARG A 265 -4.14 13.80 -20.48
C ARG A 265 -3.70 14.81 -21.55
N MET A 266 -3.45 16.07 -21.17
CA MET A 266 -2.93 17.09 -22.10
C MET A 266 -1.54 16.69 -22.61
N LEU A 267 -0.65 16.23 -21.73
CA LEU A 267 0.66 15.69 -22.08
C LEU A 267 0.55 14.49 -23.03
N GLY A 268 -0.32 13.54 -22.72
CA GLY A 268 -0.57 12.39 -23.58
C GLY A 268 -1.00 12.81 -24.99
N SER A 269 -1.95 13.73 -25.11
CA SER A 269 -2.45 14.21 -26.41
C SER A 269 -1.38 14.98 -27.19
N LEU A 270 -0.52 15.73 -26.50
CA LEU A 270 0.58 16.47 -27.13
C LEU A 270 1.64 15.49 -27.66
N LEU A 271 2.03 14.51 -26.83
CA LEU A 271 3.04 13.53 -27.19
C LEU A 271 2.55 12.57 -28.28
N GLU A 272 1.28 12.12 -28.24
CA GLU A 272 0.70 11.26 -29.27
C GLU A 272 0.72 11.91 -30.66
N ARG A 273 0.56 13.24 -30.70
CA ARG A 273 0.66 14.00 -31.96
C ARG A 273 2.11 14.12 -32.45
N ASN A 274 3.07 14.23 -31.54
CA ASN A 274 4.49 14.41 -31.89
C ASN A 274 5.22 13.07 -32.13
N HIS A 275 4.72 11.98 -31.50
CA HIS A 275 5.35 10.66 -31.47
C HIS A 275 4.39 9.57 -31.99
N PRO A 276 4.21 9.43 -33.31
CA PRO A 276 3.29 8.44 -33.90
C PRO A 276 3.70 6.99 -33.64
N GLU A 277 4.99 6.72 -33.43
CA GLU A 277 5.53 5.37 -33.14
C GLU A 277 5.46 4.99 -31.65
N LYS A 278 4.87 5.86 -30.80
CA LYS A 278 4.70 5.64 -29.37
C LYS A 278 5.97 5.17 -28.66
N ASP A 279 7.02 5.96 -28.83
CA ASP A 279 8.34 5.76 -28.23
C ASP A 279 8.48 6.41 -26.83
N TYR A 280 7.36 6.63 -26.16
CA TYR A 280 7.30 7.18 -24.82
C TYR A 280 6.30 6.42 -23.94
N GLU A 281 6.52 6.45 -22.64
CA GLU A 281 5.62 5.95 -21.60
C GLU A 281 5.32 7.07 -20.61
N LEU A 282 4.04 7.31 -20.35
CA LEU A 282 3.58 8.28 -19.37
C LEU A 282 3.20 7.56 -18.08
N VAL A 283 3.90 7.85 -16.99
CA VAL A 283 3.66 7.28 -15.69
C VAL A 283 3.12 8.35 -14.75
N VAL A 284 1.91 8.13 -14.24
CA VAL A 284 1.24 9.02 -13.31
C VAL A 284 1.08 8.31 -11.98
N PRO A 285 1.93 8.60 -10.97
CA PRO A 285 1.87 7.92 -9.66
C PRO A 285 0.50 7.99 -9.01
N LEU A 286 -0.21 9.11 -9.15
CA LEU A 286 -1.58 9.29 -8.65
C LEU A 286 -2.57 8.30 -9.29
N GLU A 287 -2.45 8.02 -10.57
CA GLU A 287 -3.31 7.04 -11.27
C GLU A 287 -3.03 5.63 -10.79
N VAL A 288 -1.75 5.26 -10.65
CA VAL A 288 -1.33 3.97 -10.09
C VAL A 288 -1.89 3.79 -8.68
N LEU A 289 -1.83 4.84 -7.84
CA LEU A 289 -2.41 4.83 -6.50
C LEU A 289 -3.92 4.57 -6.55
N SER A 290 -4.65 5.32 -7.39
CA SER A 290 -6.10 5.20 -7.50
C SER A 290 -6.54 3.80 -7.97
N GLN A 291 -5.80 3.21 -8.90
CA GLN A 291 -6.05 1.85 -9.39
C GLN A 291 -5.79 0.80 -8.30
N ARG A 292 -4.70 0.96 -7.54
CA ARG A 292 -4.39 0.07 -6.41
C ARG A 292 -5.42 0.18 -5.30
N GLN A 293 -5.88 1.38 -4.97
CA GLN A 293 -6.96 1.60 -3.99
C GLN A 293 -8.26 0.91 -4.42
N LYS A 294 -8.65 1.03 -5.70
CA LYS A 294 -9.83 0.32 -6.23
C LYS A 294 -9.69 -1.20 -6.11
N THR A 295 -8.54 -1.73 -6.47
CA THR A 295 -8.26 -3.17 -6.33
C THR A 295 -8.33 -3.60 -4.87
N GLN A 296 -7.74 -2.81 -3.95
CA GLN A 296 -7.80 -3.07 -2.51
C GLN A 296 -9.24 -3.05 -1.98
N GLN A 297 -10.08 -2.13 -2.45
CA GLN A 297 -11.49 -2.08 -2.08
C GLN A 297 -12.24 -3.35 -2.50
N VAL A 298 -11.98 -3.88 -3.71
CA VAL A 298 -12.58 -5.15 -4.18
C VAL A 298 -12.14 -6.31 -3.29
N PHE A 299 -10.84 -6.42 -2.96
CA PHE A 299 -10.36 -7.44 -2.02
C PHE A 299 -10.98 -7.30 -0.64
N ASN A 300 -11.06 -6.09 -0.10
CA ASN A 300 -11.70 -5.83 1.18
C ASN A 300 -13.17 -6.24 1.18
N MET A 301 -13.89 -5.96 0.09
CA MET A 301 -15.30 -6.37 -0.06
C MET A 301 -15.45 -7.90 -0.08
N ALA A 302 -14.58 -8.61 -0.79
CA ALA A 302 -14.57 -10.08 -0.83
C ALA A 302 -14.30 -10.68 0.56
N LEU A 303 -13.32 -10.13 1.29
CA LEU A 303 -13.00 -10.57 2.63
C LEU A 303 -14.12 -10.27 3.64
N VAL A 304 -14.79 -9.10 3.52
CA VAL A 304 -16.00 -8.77 4.31
C VAL A 304 -17.10 -9.80 4.06
N ALA A 305 -17.31 -10.21 2.83
CA ALA A 305 -18.31 -11.24 2.50
C ALA A 305 -17.97 -12.57 3.19
N ILE A 306 -16.73 -13.02 3.16
CA ILE A 306 -16.28 -14.26 3.83
C ILE A 306 -16.45 -14.14 5.36
N ALA A 307 -16.04 -13.02 5.95
CA ALA A 307 -16.20 -12.77 7.38
C ALA A 307 -17.68 -12.75 7.79
N SER A 308 -18.55 -12.18 6.95
CA SER A 308 -19.99 -12.15 7.17
C SER A 308 -20.62 -13.54 7.20
N ILE A 309 -20.15 -14.45 6.33
CA ILE A 309 -20.59 -15.85 6.35
C ILE A 309 -20.20 -16.52 7.67
N SER A 310 -18.96 -16.32 8.13
CA SER A 310 -18.49 -16.85 9.42
C SER A 310 -19.32 -16.31 10.61
N LEU A 311 -19.63 -15.02 10.58
CA LEU A 311 -20.48 -14.38 11.60
C LEU A 311 -21.92 -14.90 11.54
N LEU A 312 -22.48 -15.15 10.34
CA LEU A 312 -23.80 -15.76 10.18
C LEU A 312 -23.85 -17.16 10.79
N VAL A 313 -22.84 -17.98 10.51
CA VAL A 313 -22.75 -19.33 11.11
C VAL A 313 -22.65 -19.25 12.64
N GLY A 314 -21.83 -18.35 13.18
CA GLY A 314 -21.75 -18.07 14.61
C GLY A 314 -23.10 -17.61 15.19
N GLY A 315 -23.81 -16.73 14.50
CA GLY A 315 -25.14 -16.26 14.87
C GLY A 315 -26.20 -17.35 14.89
N ILE A 316 -26.20 -18.23 13.89
CA ILE A 316 -27.09 -19.42 13.87
C ILE A 316 -26.77 -20.34 15.05
N GLY A 317 -25.48 -20.51 15.37
CA GLY A 317 -25.05 -21.25 16.57
C GLY A 317 -25.62 -20.67 17.85
N ILE A 318 -25.54 -19.34 18.04
CA ILE A 318 -26.15 -18.62 19.17
C ILE A 318 -27.67 -18.87 19.22
N ALA A 319 -28.36 -18.72 18.09
CA ALA A 319 -29.81 -18.90 18.00
C ALA A 319 -30.24 -20.33 18.39
N ASN A 320 -29.53 -21.35 17.88
CA ASN A 320 -29.83 -22.75 18.17
C ASN A 320 -29.63 -23.08 19.66
N ILE A 321 -28.57 -22.56 20.27
CA ILE A 321 -28.33 -22.77 21.70
C ILE A 321 -29.37 -22.05 22.56
N MET A 322 -29.73 -20.84 22.18
CA MET A 322 -30.76 -20.11 22.88
C MET A 322 -32.12 -20.80 22.77
N LEU A 323 -32.47 -21.44 21.65
CA LEU A 323 -33.66 -22.26 21.52
C LEU A 323 -33.65 -23.46 22.45
N ALA A 324 -32.50 -24.17 22.55
CA ALA A 324 -32.35 -25.27 23.51
C ALA A 324 -32.48 -24.78 24.96
N THR A 325 -31.87 -23.63 25.28
CA THR A 325 -31.98 -23.00 26.62
C THR A 325 -33.42 -22.62 26.95
N VAL A 326 -34.18 -22.10 25.98
CA VAL A 326 -35.63 -21.79 26.16
C VAL A 326 -36.42 -23.05 26.48
N THR A 327 -36.15 -24.18 25.79
CA THR A 327 -36.84 -25.46 26.09
C THR A 327 -36.48 -25.99 27.46
N GLU A 328 -35.18 -25.98 27.84
CA GLU A 328 -34.71 -26.40 29.16
C GLU A 328 -35.32 -25.55 30.31
N ARG A 329 -35.56 -24.25 30.06
CA ARG A 329 -36.10 -23.28 31.07
C ARG A 329 -37.57 -23.00 30.92
N THR A 330 -38.33 -23.82 30.17
CA THR A 330 -39.74 -23.60 29.92
C THR A 330 -40.53 -23.41 31.19
N LYS A 331 -40.33 -24.25 32.24
CA LYS A 331 -40.97 -24.17 33.53
C LYS A 331 -40.66 -22.86 34.29
N GLU A 332 -39.38 -22.45 34.28
CA GLU A 332 -38.93 -21.19 34.89
C GLU A 332 -39.60 -19.97 34.22
N ILE A 333 -39.64 -19.94 32.89
CA ILE A 333 -40.28 -18.87 32.11
C ILE A 333 -41.79 -18.86 32.40
N GLY A 334 -42.41 -20.05 32.47
CA GLY A 334 -43.82 -20.19 32.80
C GLY A 334 -44.17 -19.61 34.20
N VAL A 335 -43.37 -19.92 35.21
CA VAL A 335 -43.54 -19.36 36.57
C VAL A 335 -43.40 -17.84 36.56
N ARG A 336 -42.40 -17.29 35.94
CA ARG A 336 -42.22 -15.83 35.84
C ARG A 336 -43.41 -15.16 35.15
N ARG A 337 -43.95 -15.76 34.11
CA ARG A 337 -45.11 -15.24 33.39
C ARG A 337 -46.39 -15.36 34.19
N ALA A 338 -46.59 -16.44 34.94
CA ALA A 338 -47.71 -16.61 35.86
C ALA A 338 -47.71 -15.58 37.02
N LEU A 339 -46.51 -15.19 37.46
CA LEU A 339 -46.29 -14.13 38.46
C LEU A 339 -46.39 -12.68 37.90
N GLY A 340 -46.80 -12.53 36.62
CA GLY A 340 -47.08 -11.24 35.98
C GLY A 340 -45.95 -10.63 35.16
N ALA A 341 -44.89 -11.35 34.83
CA ALA A 341 -43.87 -10.85 33.94
C ALA A 341 -44.43 -10.56 32.53
N ARG A 342 -44.25 -9.35 32.04
CA ARG A 342 -44.68 -8.96 30.68
C ARG A 342 -43.76 -9.57 29.62
N ARG A 343 -44.32 -9.88 28.45
CA ARG A 343 -43.52 -10.43 27.29
C ARG A 343 -42.24 -9.65 26.99
N ARG A 344 -42.30 -8.31 27.08
CA ARG A 344 -41.13 -7.44 26.87
C ARG A 344 -40.00 -7.69 27.87
N HIS A 345 -40.30 -8.10 29.11
CA HIS A 345 -39.28 -8.39 30.12
C HIS A 345 -38.54 -9.68 29.79
N ILE A 346 -39.26 -10.71 29.32
CA ILE A 346 -38.66 -11.96 28.86
C ILE A 346 -37.80 -11.73 27.62
N ILE A 347 -38.29 -10.98 26.62
CA ILE A 347 -37.51 -10.63 25.41
C ILE A 347 -36.25 -9.88 25.83
N ALA A 348 -36.34 -8.86 26.66
CA ALA A 348 -35.18 -8.08 27.09
C ALA A 348 -34.15 -8.95 27.83
N GLN A 349 -34.59 -9.89 28.66
CA GLN A 349 -33.70 -10.82 29.38
C GLN A 349 -32.90 -11.69 28.40
N PHE A 350 -33.56 -12.36 27.45
CA PHE A 350 -32.90 -13.22 26.49
C PHE A 350 -32.01 -12.44 25.51
N LEU A 351 -32.44 -11.24 25.06
CA LEU A 351 -31.59 -10.36 24.24
C LEU A 351 -30.33 -9.89 24.99
N THR A 352 -30.46 -9.55 26.27
CA THR A 352 -29.29 -9.18 27.08
C THR A 352 -28.32 -10.34 27.20
N GLU A 353 -28.84 -11.58 27.38
CA GLU A 353 -28.04 -12.79 27.48
C GLU A 353 -27.27 -13.05 26.18
N THR A 354 -27.94 -13.02 25.00
CA THR A 354 -27.26 -13.21 23.68
C THR A 354 -26.27 -12.09 23.36
N THR A 355 -26.61 -10.84 23.69
CA THR A 355 -25.71 -9.71 23.47
C THR A 355 -24.47 -9.81 24.35
N THR A 356 -24.63 -10.25 25.61
CA THR A 356 -23.48 -10.50 26.50
C THR A 356 -22.54 -11.58 25.96
N ILE A 357 -23.11 -12.71 25.52
CA ILE A 357 -22.34 -13.82 24.92
C ILE A 357 -21.55 -13.35 23.70
N SER A 358 -22.24 -12.64 22.78
CA SER A 358 -21.59 -12.17 21.56
C SER A 358 -20.56 -11.08 21.82
N THR A 359 -20.78 -10.19 22.79
CA THR A 359 -19.81 -9.15 23.15
C THR A 359 -18.56 -9.75 23.79
N ILE A 360 -18.69 -10.74 24.66
CA ILE A 360 -17.55 -11.46 25.23
C ILE A 360 -16.82 -12.24 24.16
N GLY A 361 -17.55 -12.99 23.31
CA GLY A 361 -16.98 -13.69 22.16
C GLY A 361 -16.28 -12.74 21.21
N GLY A 362 -16.88 -11.58 20.94
CA GLY A 362 -16.27 -10.50 20.16
C GLY A 362 -14.99 -9.95 20.77
N GLY A 363 -14.99 -9.72 22.10
CA GLY A 363 -13.77 -9.27 22.82
C GLY A 363 -12.64 -10.28 22.74
N ILE A 364 -12.94 -11.56 22.92
CA ILE A 364 -11.95 -12.65 22.71
C ILE A 364 -11.52 -12.69 21.25
N GLY A 365 -12.44 -12.54 20.30
CA GLY A 365 -12.15 -12.49 18.88
C GLY A 365 -11.22 -11.33 18.49
N VAL A 366 -11.40 -10.16 19.14
CA VAL A 366 -10.47 -9.03 18.98
C VAL A 366 -9.06 -9.42 19.43
N LEU A 367 -8.91 -10.02 20.60
CA LEU A 367 -7.59 -10.45 21.11
C LEU A 367 -6.95 -11.51 20.22
N VAL A 368 -7.72 -12.49 19.78
CA VAL A 368 -7.24 -13.54 18.84
C VAL A 368 -6.87 -12.93 17.48
N GLY A 369 -7.68 -11.99 16.97
CA GLY A 369 -7.40 -11.28 15.72
C GLY A 369 -6.11 -10.46 15.79
N ILE A 370 -5.90 -9.71 16.88
CA ILE A 370 -4.65 -8.97 17.13
C ILE A 370 -3.46 -9.92 17.17
N GLY A 371 -3.56 -11.04 17.90
CA GLY A 371 -2.51 -12.04 17.97
C GLY A 371 -2.19 -12.64 16.59
N LEU A 372 -3.21 -12.96 15.79
CA LEU A 372 -3.04 -13.48 14.44
C LEU A 372 -2.32 -12.47 13.53
N VAL A 373 -2.71 -11.19 13.61
CA VAL A 373 -2.06 -10.10 12.86
C VAL A 373 -0.58 -9.99 13.22
N GLN A 374 -0.24 -10.03 14.50
CA GLN A 374 1.16 -9.97 14.95
C GLN A 374 1.99 -11.17 14.45
N VAL A 375 1.41 -12.35 14.48
CA VAL A 375 2.07 -13.55 13.93
C VAL A 375 2.27 -13.43 12.42
N LEU A 376 1.25 -13.00 11.68
CA LEU A 376 1.36 -12.80 10.24
C LEU A 376 2.41 -11.74 9.88
N THR A 377 2.41 -10.58 10.56
CA THR A 377 3.42 -9.54 10.32
C THR A 377 4.84 -10.02 10.62
N PHE A 378 5.02 -10.85 11.64
CA PHE A 378 6.34 -11.41 11.97
C PHE A 378 6.87 -12.35 10.87
N PHE A 379 6.01 -13.20 10.30
CA PHE A 379 6.44 -14.16 9.27
C PHE A 379 6.49 -13.56 7.86
N THR A 380 5.62 -12.64 7.52
CA THR A 380 5.50 -12.11 6.15
C THR A 380 6.21 -10.78 5.96
N GLY A 381 6.54 -10.06 7.03
CA GLY A 381 7.05 -8.69 6.98
C GLY A 381 6.03 -7.66 6.51
N TRP A 382 4.76 -8.03 6.38
CA TRP A 382 3.70 -7.12 5.94
C TRP A 382 3.39 -6.10 7.03
N SER A 383 3.20 -4.84 6.63
CA SER A 383 2.77 -3.79 7.55
C SER A 383 1.31 -4.00 7.91
N ALA A 384 1.00 -4.04 9.20
CA ALA A 384 -0.37 -4.05 9.68
C ALA A 384 -0.59 -2.89 10.64
N ALA A 385 -1.76 -2.25 10.54
CA ALA A 385 -2.11 -1.13 11.38
C ALA A 385 -3.42 -1.40 12.11
N ILE A 386 -3.33 -1.72 13.39
CA ILE A 386 -4.51 -1.88 14.23
C ILE A 386 -5.00 -0.49 14.63
N THR A 387 -6.20 -0.12 14.16
CA THR A 387 -6.82 1.17 14.46
C THR A 387 -7.89 1.02 15.52
N LEU A 388 -8.10 2.05 16.35
CA LEU A 388 -9.19 2.04 17.34
C LEU A 388 -10.55 1.88 16.65
N SER A 389 -10.71 2.45 15.47
CA SER A 389 -11.93 2.33 14.67
C SER A 389 -12.21 0.87 14.25
N SER A 390 -11.19 0.07 13.89
CA SER A 390 -11.38 -1.34 13.56
C SER A 390 -11.83 -2.16 14.76
N VAL A 391 -11.32 -1.89 15.95
CA VAL A 391 -11.74 -2.56 17.20
C VAL A 391 -13.18 -2.22 17.53
N VAL A 392 -13.54 -0.93 17.52
CA VAL A 392 -14.90 -0.48 17.82
C VAL A 392 -15.91 -1.03 16.81
N LEU A 393 -15.57 -1.01 15.53
CA LEU A 393 -16.42 -1.55 14.47
C LEU A 393 -16.64 -3.06 14.65
N SER A 394 -15.60 -3.83 14.92
CA SER A 394 -15.69 -5.28 15.11
C SER A 394 -16.52 -5.66 16.32
N LEU A 395 -16.39 -4.93 17.44
CA LEU A 395 -17.24 -5.13 18.63
C LEU A 395 -18.70 -4.76 18.35
N SER A 396 -18.94 -3.69 17.59
CA SER A 396 -20.29 -3.26 17.20
C SER A 396 -20.98 -4.31 16.32
N ILE A 397 -20.25 -4.87 15.36
CA ILE A 397 -20.73 -5.97 14.50
C ILE A 397 -21.07 -7.20 15.36
N SER A 398 -20.18 -7.59 16.27
CA SER A 398 -20.41 -8.72 17.17
C SER A 398 -21.67 -8.53 18.00
N MET A 399 -21.87 -7.34 18.57
CA MET A 399 -23.07 -7.01 19.34
C MET A 399 -24.34 -7.08 18.47
N ALA A 400 -24.28 -6.56 17.26
CA ALA A 400 -25.39 -6.59 16.30
C ALA A 400 -25.77 -8.05 15.95
N VAL A 401 -24.79 -8.92 15.71
CA VAL A 401 -25.02 -10.35 15.47
C VAL A 401 -25.71 -11.00 16.67
N GLY A 402 -25.26 -10.72 17.90
CA GLY A 402 -25.90 -11.24 19.12
C GLY A 402 -27.35 -10.81 19.25
N ILE A 403 -27.66 -9.55 18.97
CA ILE A 403 -29.03 -9.02 19.01
C ILE A 403 -29.90 -9.71 17.95
N VAL A 404 -29.46 -9.73 16.68
CA VAL A 404 -30.21 -10.30 15.57
C VAL A 404 -30.49 -11.79 15.81
N SER A 405 -29.45 -12.55 16.20
CA SER A 405 -29.57 -13.99 16.46
C SER A 405 -30.46 -14.31 17.67
N GLY A 406 -30.50 -13.40 18.66
CA GLY A 406 -31.32 -13.56 19.85
C GLY A 406 -32.79 -13.22 19.65
N ILE A 407 -33.19 -12.47 18.61
CA ILE A 407 -34.58 -12.01 18.44
C ILE A 407 -35.56 -13.18 18.34
N TYR A 408 -35.26 -14.16 17.51
CA TYR A 408 -36.18 -15.29 17.28
C TYR A 408 -36.36 -16.16 18.55
N PRO A 409 -35.31 -16.63 19.24
CA PRO A 409 -35.43 -17.37 20.48
C PRO A 409 -36.15 -16.57 21.59
N ALA A 410 -35.82 -15.27 21.74
CA ALA A 410 -36.42 -14.42 22.73
C ALA A 410 -37.94 -14.24 22.51
N ARG A 411 -38.38 -14.09 21.26
CA ARG A 411 -39.83 -14.01 20.93
C ARG A 411 -40.52 -15.34 21.19
N ARG A 412 -39.91 -16.46 20.91
CA ARG A 412 -40.43 -17.80 21.16
C ARG A 412 -40.60 -18.02 22.69
N ALA A 413 -39.59 -17.67 23.50
CA ALA A 413 -39.66 -17.74 24.95
C ALA A 413 -40.81 -16.87 25.53
N ALA A 414 -40.96 -15.63 25.03
CA ALA A 414 -42.01 -14.74 25.45
C ALA A 414 -43.43 -15.15 25.02
N GLY A 415 -43.52 -16.01 24.00
CA GLY A 415 -44.79 -16.57 23.49
C GLY A 415 -45.30 -17.79 24.25
N LEU A 416 -44.51 -18.42 25.14
CA LEU A 416 -44.91 -19.60 25.89
C LEU A 416 -46.16 -19.34 26.74
N ASP A 417 -47.14 -20.25 26.70
CA ASP A 417 -48.31 -20.19 27.56
C ASP A 417 -47.94 -20.64 28.96
N PRO A 418 -48.25 -19.85 30.03
CA PRO A 418 -47.91 -20.20 31.40
C PRO A 418 -48.52 -21.52 31.88
N ILE A 419 -49.74 -21.84 31.44
CA ILE A 419 -50.44 -23.04 31.87
C ILE A 419 -49.75 -24.30 31.26
N SER A 420 -49.51 -24.25 29.98
CA SER A 420 -48.82 -25.33 29.27
C SER A 420 -47.38 -25.53 29.74
N ALA A 421 -46.68 -24.43 30.08
CA ALA A 421 -45.29 -24.46 30.56
C ALA A 421 -45.16 -25.07 31.96
N LEU A 422 -46.16 -24.95 32.82
CA LEU A 422 -46.19 -25.56 34.16
C LEU A 422 -46.60 -27.01 34.16
N ARG A 423 -47.27 -27.46 33.07
CA ARG A 423 -47.77 -28.85 32.93
C ARG A 423 -46.75 -29.76 32.23
N HIS A 424 -45.67 -29.19 31.68
CA HIS A 424 -44.59 -29.94 31.06
C HIS A 424 -43.76 -30.66 32.14
N GLU A 425 -43.79 -31.98 32.16
CA GLU A 425 -42.86 -32.82 32.92
C GLU A 425 -41.47 -32.85 32.31
#